data_30af739fffcf7a0e5196d42fc5b9b361
#
_entry.id   30af739fffcf7a0e5196d42fc5b9b361
#
_cell.length_a   1.000
_cell.length_b   1.000
_cell.length_c   1.000
_cell.angle_alpha   90.00
_cell.angle_beta   90.00
_cell.angle_gamma   90.00
#
_symmetry.space_group_name_H-M   'P 1'
#
loop_
_entity.id
_entity.type
_entity.pdbx_description
1 polymer ?
#
loop_
_entity_poly.entity_id
_entity_poly.type
_entity_poly.pdbx_seq_one_letter_code
_entity_poly.pdbx_strand_id
1 'polypeptide(L)'
;MNYDNESTREMVSVSKSRVITYGLSKGADLQAQDIIYNFSRGNYELDGINFKLSYKGSIVPVNMKNVLSESSIYAALAATAVGIYFDLNLVDIAKSLNDFVLPRGRMNLLPGIKNTFVIDDTYNSSPEAALAAIDILSRVKIDDKSSKYAVLGEMLEIGHYTEEGHRLVGSKVFEGNIDYLIAVSEKSRDFVRGAVEAGMAADNVFYFDAPEEAASFLKDRIRTGDLLLVKGSQGAHMEKVVKELMAEPEKAEQLLVRQGKEWL
;
A
#
# COMPACT_ATOMS: atom_id res chain seq x y z
N MET A 1 3.14 5.69 -22.14
CA MET A 1 3.99 6.55 -21.26
C MET A 1 3.12 7.24 -20.22
N ASN A 2 3.60 7.39 -18.96
CA ASN A 2 2.86 8.11 -17.92
C ASN A 2 2.86 9.62 -18.20
N TYR A 3 1.68 10.18 -18.47
CA TYR A 3 1.51 11.60 -18.79
C TYR A 3 1.68 12.52 -17.56
N ASP A 4 1.40 12.02 -16.37
CA ASP A 4 1.46 12.80 -15.14
C ASP A 4 2.90 12.98 -14.61
N ASN A 5 3.83 12.18 -15.11
CA ASN A 5 5.25 12.32 -14.82
C ASN A 5 5.92 13.22 -15.86
N GLU A 6 6.54 14.31 -15.42
CA GLU A 6 7.14 15.34 -16.28
C GLU A 6 8.24 14.76 -17.18
N SER A 7 9.16 13.98 -16.62
CA SER A 7 10.26 13.38 -17.41
C SER A 7 9.75 12.43 -18.50
N THR A 8 8.72 11.60 -18.21
CA THR A 8 8.17 10.72 -19.24
C THR A 8 7.35 11.49 -20.26
N ARG A 9 6.72 12.59 -19.90
CA ARG A 9 6.00 13.47 -20.81
C ARG A 9 6.95 14.16 -21.80
N GLU A 10 8.12 14.60 -21.37
CA GLU A 10 9.14 15.14 -22.25
C GLU A 10 9.63 14.09 -23.27
N MET A 11 9.75 12.83 -22.86
CA MET A 11 10.13 11.74 -23.76
C MET A 11 9.15 11.51 -24.91
N VAL A 12 7.88 11.90 -24.76
CA VAL A 12 6.88 11.80 -25.85
C VAL A 12 7.31 12.61 -27.06
N SER A 13 7.82 13.82 -26.85
CA SER A 13 8.22 14.76 -27.91
C SER A 13 9.39 14.26 -28.78
N VAL A 14 10.27 13.43 -28.19
CA VAL A 14 11.47 12.89 -28.87
C VAL A 14 11.29 11.43 -29.33
N SER A 15 10.16 10.82 -29.02
CA SER A 15 9.86 9.44 -29.44
C SER A 15 9.58 9.36 -30.95
N LYS A 16 10.23 8.43 -31.61
CA LYS A 16 9.98 8.12 -33.02
C LYS A 16 8.90 7.05 -33.23
N SER A 17 8.45 6.43 -32.15
CA SER A 17 7.44 5.37 -32.19
C SER A 17 6.05 5.94 -31.84
N ARG A 18 5.01 5.21 -32.20
CA ARG A 18 3.65 5.52 -31.75
C ARG A 18 3.62 5.45 -30.22
N VAL A 19 3.19 6.52 -29.59
CA VAL A 19 3.04 6.62 -28.13
C VAL A 19 1.56 6.62 -27.77
N ILE A 20 1.19 5.89 -26.74
CA ILE A 20 -0.08 6.02 -26.04
C ILE A 20 0.29 6.58 -24.66
N THR A 21 -0.21 7.77 -24.35
CA THR A 21 -0.05 8.38 -23.04
C THR A 21 -1.19 7.93 -22.13
N TYR A 22 -0.89 7.76 -20.84
CA TYR A 22 -1.90 7.43 -19.82
C TYR A 22 -1.68 8.22 -18.54
N GLY A 23 -2.75 8.53 -17.83
CA GLY A 23 -2.66 9.29 -16.58
C GLY A 23 -4.01 9.62 -15.96
N LEU A 24 -3.97 10.40 -14.89
CA LEU A 24 -5.13 10.97 -14.20
C LEU A 24 -5.44 12.38 -14.74
N SER A 25 -4.43 13.08 -15.20
CA SER A 25 -4.53 14.45 -15.70
C SER A 25 -5.23 14.53 -17.05
N LYS A 26 -5.98 15.63 -17.24
CA LYS A 26 -6.57 15.97 -18.55
C LYS A 26 -5.47 16.15 -19.60
N GLY A 27 -5.57 15.44 -20.70
CA GLY A 27 -4.59 15.50 -21.80
C GLY A 27 -3.88 14.18 -22.07
N ALA A 28 -3.97 13.19 -21.16
CA ALA A 28 -3.57 11.83 -21.47
C ALA A 28 -4.53 11.19 -22.50
N ASP A 29 -4.01 10.37 -23.43
CA ASP A 29 -4.85 9.64 -24.40
C ASP A 29 -5.77 8.64 -23.72
N LEU A 30 -5.27 7.98 -22.67
CA LEU A 30 -5.98 7.03 -21.83
C LEU A 30 -6.02 7.59 -20.41
N GLN A 31 -7.21 7.79 -19.86
CA GLN A 31 -7.39 8.49 -18.60
C GLN A 31 -8.24 7.69 -17.60
N ALA A 32 -7.86 7.71 -16.33
CA ALA A 32 -8.76 7.35 -15.23
C ALA A 32 -9.43 8.62 -14.71
N GLN A 33 -10.75 8.61 -14.69
CA GLN A 33 -11.59 9.75 -14.27
C GLN A 33 -12.54 9.33 -13.16
N ASP A 34 -13.09 10.29 -12.42
CA ASP A 34 -14.09 10.07 -11.37
C ASP A 34 -13.65 8.97 -10.37
N ILE A 35 -12.41 9.07 -9.89
CA ILE A 35 -11.82 8.09 -8.98
C ILE A 35 -12.50 8.19 -7.62
N ILE A 36 -13.02 7.05 -7.16
CA ILE A 36 -13.68 6.92 -5.86
C ILE A 36 -12.94 5.84 -5.07
N TYR A 37 -12.41 6.22 -3.91
CA TYR A 37 -11.80 5.30 -2.96
C TYR A 37 -12.89 4.83 -1.99
N ASN A 38 -13.37 3.61 -2.16
CA ASN A 38 -14.36 3.00 -1.30
C ASN A 38 -13.67 2.18 -0.21
N PHE A 39 -13.40 2.84 0.91
CA PHE A 39 -12.83 2.21 2.09
C PHE A 39 -13.91 1.83 3.13
N SER A 40 -15.16 1.70 2.69
CA SER A 40 -16.24 1.27 3.55
C SER A 40 -16.22 -0.25 3.72
N ARG A 41 -16.40 -0.69 4.95
CA ARG A 41 -16.46 -2.09 5.33
C ARG A 41 -17.84 -2.68 5.07
N GLY A 42 -17.93 -3.67 4.16
CA GLY A 42 -18.93 -4.72 4.25
C GLY A 42 -18.19 -6.03 4.48
N ASN A 43 -18.60 -6.87 5.40
CA ASN A 43 -18.16 -8.25 5.60
C ASN A 43 -16.73 -8.62 5.13
N TYR A 44 -15.68 -7.96 5.65
CA TYR A 44 -14.25 -8.22 5.37
C TYR A 44 -13.76 -7.89 3.95
N GLU A 45 -14.55 -7.24 3.12
CA GLU A 45 -14.11 -6.76 1.82
C GLU A 45 -14.11 -5.23 1.80
N LEU A 46 -13.06 -4.64 1.24
CA LEU A 46 -13.08 -3.24 0.82
C LEU A 46 -13.55 -3.20 -0.63
N ASP A 47 -14.49 -2.32 -0.94
CA ASP A 47 -14.94 -2.11 -2.31
C ASP A 47 -13.81 -1.64 -3.24
N GLY A 48 -12.70 -1.19 -2.64
CA GLY A 48 -11.47 -0.85 -3.35
C GLY A 48 -11.55 0.48 -4.09
N ILE A 49 -11.02 0.52 -5.30
CA ILE A 49 -10.96 1.74 -6.11
C ILE A 49 -11.89 1.58 -7.31
N ASN A 50 -12.82 2.53 -7.45
CA ASN A 50 -13.68 2.65 -8.61
C ASN A 50 -13.25 3.86 -9.45
N PHE A 51 -13.21 3.72 -10.75
CA PHE A 51 -12.94 4.82 -11.67
C PHE A 51 -13.57 4.59 -13.05
N LYS A 52 -13.63 5.64 -13.85
CA LYS A 52 -14.01 5.55 -15.26
C LYS A 52 -12.75 5.54 -16.13
N LEU A 53 -12.61 4.50 -16.92
CA LEU A 53 -11.57 4.37 -17.93
C LEU A 53 -12.03 5.05 -19.22
N SER A 54 -11.33 6.09 -19.65
CA SER A 54 -11.67 6.91 -20.83
C SER A 54 -10.59 6.80 -21.88
N TYR A 55 -10.98 6.46 -23.12
CA TYR A 55 -10.10 6.38 -24.30
C TYR A 55 -10.87 6.71 -25.58
N LYS A 56 -10.41 7.68 -26.36
CA LYS A 56 -10.99 8.09 -27.66
C LYS A 56 -12.51 8.25 -27.63
N GLY A 57 -13.04 8.87 -26.57
CA GLY A 57 -14.49 9.12 -26.42
C GLY A 57 -15.30 7.94 -25.86
N SER A 58 -14.73 6.76 -25.73
CA SER A 58 -15.33 5.63 -25.01
C SER A 58 -15.05 5.72 -23.53
N ILE A 59 -16.04 5.46 -22.70
CA ILE A 59 -15.94 5.48 -21.23
C ILE A 59 -16.50 4.17 -20.68
N VAL A 60 -15.70 3.47 -19.86
CA VAL A 60 -16.09 2.20 -19.24
C VAL A 60 -15.79 2.24 -17.73
N PRO A 61 -16.73 1.83 -16.86
CA PRO A 61 -16.47 1.74 -15.44
C PRO A 61 -15.55 0.57 -15.11
N VAL A 62 -14.65 0.79 -14.15
CA VAL A 62 -13.73 -0.21 -13.58
C VAL A 62 -13.91 -0.21 -12.06
N ASN A 63 -13.96 -1.41 -11.47
CA ASN A 63 -13.97 -1.62 -10.02
C ASN A 63 -12.83 -2.58 -9.66
N MET A 64 -11.80 -2.08 -9.02
CA MET A 64 -10.67 -2.88 -8.54
C MET A 64 -10.87 -3.17 -7.05
N LYS A 65 -11.43 -4.34 -6.74
CA LYS A 65 -11.70 -4.77 -5.36
C LYS A 65 -10.42 -4.99 -4.58
N ASN A 66 -10.46 -4.68 -3.27
CA ASN A 66 -9.32 -4.83 -2.34
C ASN A 66 -8.05 -4.07 -2.75
N VAL A 67 -8.16 -3.12 -3.66
CA VAL A 67 -7.06 -2.27 -4.10
C VAL A 67 -7.16 -0.94 -3.36
N LEU A 68 -6.07 -0.55 -2.71
CA LEU A 68 -6.00 0.64 -1.85
C LEU A 68 -5.12 1.75 -2.42
N SER A 69 -4.19 1.41 -3.31
CA SER A 69 -3.13 2.30 -3.75
C SER A 69 -3.45 2.97 -5.08
N GLU A 70 -3.26 4.29 -5.16
CA GLU A 70 -3.34 5.04 -6.41
C GLU A 70 -2.34 4.53 -7.47
N SER A 71 -1.18 4.01 -7.04
CA SER A 71 -0.21 3.39 -7.96
C SER A 71 -0.81 2.21 -8.74
N SER A 72 -1.81 1.53 -8.18
CA SER A 72 -2.52 0.47 -8.89
C SER A 72 -3.38 0.99 -10.04
N ILE A 73 -3.88 2.23 -9.97
CA ILE A 73 -4.58 2.88 -11.09
C ILE A 73 -3.61 3.09 -12.25
N TYR A 74 -2.39 3.59 -11.96
CA TYR A 74 -1.36 3.73 -13.00
C TYR A 74 -0.96 2.39 -13.62
N ALA A 75 -0.85 1.33 -12.81
CA ALA A 75 -0.59 -0.02 -13.31
C ALA A 75 -1.73 -0.51 -14.22
N ALA A 76 -2.99 -0.29 -13.83
CA ALA A 76 -4.17 -0.61 -14.63
C ALA A 76 -4.20 0.17 -15.95
N LEU A 77 -3.86 1.46 -15.91
CA LEU A 77 -3.77 2.29 -17.12
C LEU A 77 -2.65 1.81 -18.05
N ALA A 78 -1.48 1.46 -17.50
CA ALA A 78 -0.38 0.91 -18.29
C ALA A 78 -0.78 -0.42 -18.95
N ALA A 79 -1.40 -1.34 -18.22
CA ALA A 79 -1.91 -2.60 -18.73
C ALA A 79 -2.98 -2.38 -19.82
N THR A 80 -3.87 -1.40 -19.60
CA THR A 80 -4.88 -1.01 -20.60
C THR A 80 -4.24 -0.51 -21.89
N ALA A 81 -3.19 0.34 -21.79
CA ALA A 81 -2.48 0.83 -22.99
C ALA A 81 -1.86 -0.32 -23.80
N VAL A 82 -1.34 -1.34 -23.12
CA VAL A 82 -0.84 -2.58 -23.76
C VAL A 82 -1.99 -3.35 -24.39
N GLY A 83 -3.11 -3.55 -23.70
CA GLY A 83 -4.28 -4.23 -24.25
C GLY A 83 -4.81 -3.54 -25.53
N ILE A 84 -4.89 -2.20 -25.50
CA ILE A 84 -5.29 -1.39 -26.68
C ILE A 84 -4.29 -1.57 -27.84
N TYR A 85 -3.00 -1.67 -27.55
CA TYR A 85 -1.99 -1.92 -28.57
C TYR A 85 -2.19 -3.27 -29.28
N PHE A 86 -2.70 -4.27 -28.56
CA PHE A 86 -3.06 -5.59 -29.10
C PHE A 86 -4.52 -5.69 -29.56
N ASP A 87 -5.17 -4.57 -29.83
CA ASP A 87 -6.55 -4.47 -30.37
C ASP A 87 -7.63 -5.09 -29.46
N LEU A 88 -7.37 -5.22 -28.14
CA LEU A 88 -8.39 -5.60 -27.19
C LEU A 88 -9.41 -4.46 -27.02
N ASN A 89 -10.69 -4.81 -26.90
CA ASN A 89 -11.71 -3.79 -26.65
C ASN A 89 -11.70 -3.33 -25.17
N LEU A 90 -12.12 -2.09 -24.96
CA LEU A 90 -12.04 -1.46 -23.64
C LEU A 90 -12.93 -2.14 -22.59
N VAL A 91 -14.04 -2.76 -23.01
CA VAL A 91 -14.96 -3.47 -22.08
C VAL A 91 -14.33 -4.75 -21.55
N ASP A 92 -13.65 -5.52 -22.41
CA ASP A 92 -12.99 -6.76 -21.96
C ASP A 92 -11.78 -6.45 -21.08
N ILE A 93 -11.03 -5.38 -21.40
CA ILE A 93 -9.97 -4.89 -20.52
C ILE A 93 -10.53 -4.51 -19.15
N ALA A 94 -11.62 -3.74 -19.10
CA ALA A 94 -12.25 -3.34 -17.85
C ALA A 94 -12.72 -4.53 -17.00
N LYS A 95 -13.30 -5.56 -17.64
CA LYS A 95 -13.67 -6.81 -16.95
C LYS A 95 -12.45 -7.49 -16.34
N SER A 96 -11.33 -7.60 -17.08
CA SER A 96 -10.10 -8.21 -16.58
C SER A 96 -9.50 -7.41 -15.41
N LEU A 97 -9.64 -6.08 -15.41
CA LEU A 97 -9.19 -5.23 -14.31
C LEU A 97 -10.03 -5.41 -13.04
N ASN A 98 -11.31 -5.77 -13.16
CA ASN A 98 -12.14 -6.06 -11.98
C ASN A 98 -11.67 -7.34 -11.24
N ASP A 99 -11.06 -8.27 -11.96
CA ASP A 99 -10.49 -9.50 -11.42
C ASP A 99 -9.00 -9.36 -11.05
N PHE A 100 -8.48 -8.13 -11.02
CA PHE A 100 -7.08 -7.86 -10.72
C PHE A 100 -6.76 -8.23 -9.27
N VAL A 101 -5.70 -9.01 -9.08
CA VAL A 101 -5.18 -9.39 -7.77
C VAL A 101 -3.80 -8.75 -7.60
N LEU A 102 -3.63 -8.05 -6.48
CA LEU A 102 -2.35 -7.44 -6.13
C LEU A 102 -1.26 -8.51 -5.93
N PRO A 103 -0.02 -8.26 -6.34
CA PRO A 103 1.11 -9.11 -5.96
C PRO A 103 1.23 -9.19 -4.43
N ARG A 104 1.73 -10.30 -3.92
CA ARG A 104 1.94 -10.52 -2.48
C ARG A 104 2.80 -9.41 -1.86
N GLY A 105 2.46 -8.99 -0.66
CA GLY A 105 3.20 -7.93 0.05
C GLY A 105 3.12 -6.55 -0.59
N ARG A 106 2.10 -6.27 -1.40
CA ARG A 106 1.86 -4.98 -2.05
C ARG A 106 0.50 -4.44 -1.71
N MET A 107 0.35 -3.86 -0.51
CA MET A 107 -0.89 -3.27 -0.01
C MET A 107 -2.08 -4.23 -0.01
N ASN A 108 -1.84 -5.53 0.21
CA ASN A 108 -2.90 -6.53 0.29
C ASN A 108 -3.66 -6.41 1.61
N LEU A 109 -4.98 -6.31 1.54
CA LEU A 109 -5.82 -6.36 2.72
C LEU A 109 -6.14 -7.81 3.09
N LEU A 110 -5.75 -8.20 4.30
CA LEU A 110 -5.95 -9.53 4.83
C LEU A 110 -6.83 -9.50 6.09
N PRO A 111 -7.75 -10.47 6.29
CA PRO A 111 -8.40 -10.66 7.57
C PRO A 111 -7.36 -10.97 8.66
N GLY A 112 -7.44 -10.29 9.80
CA GLY A 112 -6.60 -10.53 10.96
C GLY A 112 -7.30 -11.28 12.08
N ILE A 113 -6.52 -11.80 13.04
CA ILE A 113 -7.05 -12.38 14.28
C ILE A 113 -7.96 -11.38 15.01
N LYS A 114 -8.82 -11.84 15.91
CA LYS A 114 -9.77 -10.99 16.66
C LYS A 114 -10.64 -10.08 15.80
N ASN A 115 -10.92 -10.46 14.54
CA ASN A 115 -11.65 -9.63 13.57
C ASN A 115 -11.00 -8.26 13.31
N THR A 116 -9.68 -8.22 13.25
CA THR A 116 -8.89 -7.08 12.79
C THR A 116 -8.65 -7.14 11.28
N PHE A 117 -7.99 -6.12 10.73
CA PHE A 117 -7.56 -6.09 9.35
C PHE A 117 -6.07 -5.75 9.27
N VAL A 118 -5.36 -6.46 8.41
CA VAL A 118 -3.94 -6.24 8.16
C VAL A 118 -3.73 -5.85 6.71
N ILE A 119 -3.14 -4.68 6.49
CA ILE A 119 -2.62 -4.28 5.17
C ILE A 119 -1.19 -4.79 5.09
N ASP A 120 -0.98 -5.83 4.29
CA ASP A 120 0.34 -6.40 4.02
C ASP A 120 1.05 -5.62 2.91
N ASP A 121 2.04 -4.82 3.27
CA ASP A 121 2.93 -4.10 2.34
C ASP A 121 4.41 -4.43 2.63
N THR A 122 4.68 -5.73 2.84
CA THR A 122 5.96 -6.23 3.34
C THR A 122 6.97 -6.62 2.25
N TYR A 123 6.66 -6.42 0.96
CA TYR A 123 7.60 -6.77 -0.11
C TYR A 123 8.86 -5.92 -0.08
N ASN A 124 8.73 -4.60 0.02
CA ASN A 124 9.84 -3.65 0.10
C ASN A 124 9.38 -2.30 0.69
N SER A 125 10.34 -1.43 1.07
CA SER A 125 10.04 -0.10 1.60
C SER A 125 11.07 0.93 1.14
N SER A 126 10.58 2.12 0.77
CA SER A 126 11.34 3.35 0.59
C SER A 126 10.60 4.48 1.30
N PRO A 127 11.23 5.64 1.57
CA PRO A 127 10.55 6.77 2.18
C PRO A 127 9.25 7.16 1.45
N GLU A 128 9.29 7.34 0.13
CA GLU A 128 8.11 7.70 -0.65
C GLU A 128 7.01 6.65 -0.56
N ALA A 129 7.37 5.36 -0.66
CA ALA A 129 6.40 4.27 -0.57
C ALA A 129 5.80 4.16 0.84
N ALA A 130 6.59 4.44 1.89
CA ALA A 130 6.09 4.44 3.27
C ALA A 130 5.14 5.62 3.53
N LEU A 131 5.49 6.81 3.06
CA LEU A 131 4.61 7.99 3.15
C LEU A 131 3.27 7.75 2.46
N ALA A 132 3.29 7.18 1.25
CA ALA A 132 2.08 6.85 0.51
C ALA A 132 1.22 5.79 1.23
N ALA A 133 1.85 4.76 1.82
CA ALA A 133 1.14 3.73 2.57
C ALA A 133 0.49 4.28 3.86
N ILE A 134 1.18 5.18 4.58
CA ILE A 134 0.63 5.86 5.76
C ILE A 134 -0.55 6.77 5.36
N ASP A 135 -0.44 7.48 4.24
CA ASP A 135 -1.53 8.32 3.73
C ASP A 135 -2.78 7.47 3.42
N ILE A 136 -2.62 6.29 2.84
CA ILE A 136 -3.72 5.35 2.63
C ILE A 136 -4.30 4.91 3.98
N LEU A 137 -3.47 4.47 4.94
CA LEU A 137 -3.91 4.07 6.27
C LEU A 137 -4.71 5.17 6.96
N SER A 138 -4.29 6.44 6.82
CA SER A 138 -4.98 7.60 7.41
C SER A 138 -6.39 7.78 6.86
N ARG A 139 -6.58 7.54 5.55
CA ARG A 139 -7.86 7.76 4.84
C ARG A 139 -8.86 6.62 5.02
N VAL A 140 -8.42 5.40 5.34
CA VAL A 140 -9.34 4.28 5.59
C VAL A 140 -10.21 4.60 6.80
N LYS A 141 -11.53 4.53 6.62
CA LYS A 141 -12.48 4.73 7.72
C LYS A 141 -12.59 3.45 8.55
N ILE A 142 -12.46 3.59 9.84
CA ILE A 142 -12.69 2.55 10.83
C ILE A 142 -13.73 3.04 11.84
N ASP A 143 -14.29 2.11 12.63
CA ASP A 143 -15.23 2.50 13.68
C ASP A 143 -14.52 3.37 14.75
N ASP A 144 -15.25 4.29 15.38
CA ASP A 144 -14.72 5.22 16.40
C ASP A 144 -14.05 4.51 17.61
N LYS A 145 -14.37 3.23 17.81
CA LYS A 145 -13.81 2.40 18.90
C LYS A 145 -12.59 1.60 18.48
N SER A 146 -12.25 1.63 17.21
CA SER A 146 -11.12 0.91 16.60
C SER A 146 -9.92 1.82 16.46
N SER A 147 -8.73 1.23 16.40
CA SER A 147 -7.47 1.94 16.29
C SER A 147 -6.71 1.58 15.02
N LYS A 148 -5.89 2.52 14.57
CA LYS A 148 -4.95 2.36 13.44
C LYS A 148 -3.54 2.16 13.96
N TYR A 149 -2.86 1.17 13.43
CA TYR A 149 -1.49 0.83 13.78
C TYR A 149 -0.58 0.93 12.55
N ALA A 150 0.51 1.69 12.65
CA ALA A 150 1.62 1.64 11.70
C ALA A 150 2.71 0.74 12.25
N VAL A 151 2.90 -0.44 11.67
CA VAL A 151 3.91 -1.45 12.07
C VAL A 151 5.01 -1.42 11.03
N LEU A 152 6.10 -0.73 11.34
CA LEU A 152 7.13 -0.34 10.39
C LEU A 152 8.47 -0.99 10.71
N GLY A 153 8.95 -1.83 9.80
CA GLY A 153 10.33 -2.30 9.75
C GLY A 153 11.22 -1.32 9.00
N GLU A 154 12.52 -1.43 9.23
CA GLU A 154 13.51 -0.53 8.63
C GLU A 154 13.42 -0.44 7.11
N MET A 155 13.83 0.71 6.58
CA MET A 155 14.04 0.94 5.16
C MET A 155 15.54 0.78 4.85
N LEU A 156 15.87 -0.22 4.01
CA LEU A 156 17.23 -0.52 3.59
C LEU A 156 17.58 0.17 2.26
N GLU A 157 18.86 0.21 1.92
CA GLU A 157 19.38 0.69 0.63
C GLU A 157 19.13 2.18 0.34
N ILE A 158 18.83 3.00 1.35
CA ILE A 158 18.61 4.44 1.21
C ILE A 158 19.83 5.29 1.56
N GLY A 159 20.97 4.65 1.87
CA GLY A 159 22.27 5.31 2.03
C GLY A 159 22.29 6.36 3.15
N HIS A 160 22.80 7.55 2.86
CA HIS A 160 22.95 8.63 3.84
C HIS A 160 21.60 9.25 4.27
N TYR A 161 20.51 8.99 3.54
CA TYR A 161 19.16 9.41 3.92
C TYR A 161 18.49 8.50 4.96
N THR A 162 19.19 7.50 5.51
CA THR A 162 18.57 6.51 6.40
C THR A 162 17.88 7.17 7.60
N GLU A 163 18.60 8.00 8.36
CA GLU A 163 18.02 8.68 9.53
C GLU A 163 16.89 9.63 9.13
N GLU A 164 17.17 10.54 8.20
CA GLU A 164 16.20 11.54 7.75
C GLU A 164 14.92 10.91 7.18
N GLY A 165 15.07 9.89 6.34
CA GLY A 165 13.93 9.18 5.74
C GLY A 165 13.06 8.47 6.77
N HIS A 166 13.67 7.83 7.78
CA HIS A 166 12.92 7.19 8.85
C HIS A 166 12.21 8.23 9.73
N ARG A 167 12.88 9.35 10.09
CA ARG A 167 12.27 10.43 10.88
C ARG A 167 11.08 11.06 10.15
N LEU A 168 11.23 11.33 8.84
CA LEU A 168 10.15 11.86 8.00
C LEU A 168 8.91 10.94 8.00
N VAL A 169 9.13 9.63 7.86
CA VAL A 169 8.04 8.65 7.91
C VAL A 169 7.40 8.60 9.30
N GLY A 170 8.20 8.66 10.37
CA GLY A 170 7.70 8.75 11.74
C GLY A 170 6.82 9.98 11.98
N SER A 171 7.24 11.16 11.54
CA SER A 171 6.45 12.39 11.59
C SER A 171 5.11 12.24 10.83
N LYS A 172 5.16 11.58 9.66
CA LYS A 172 3.96 11.32 8.86
C LYS A 172 2.93 10.43 9.57
N VAL A 173 3.37 9.50 10.42
CA VAL A 173 2.46 8.67 11.23
C VAL A 173 1.62 9.55 12.16
N PHE A 174 2.25 10.50 12.85
CA PHE A 174 1.55 11.47 13.69
C PHE A 174 0.61 12.39 12.90
N GLU A 175 1.10 12.98 11.81
CA GLU A 175 0.32 13.87 10.94
C GLU A 175 -0.90 13.17 10.32
N GLY A 176 -0.79 11.86 10.06
CA GLY A 176 -1.87 11.01 9.53
C GLY A 176 -2.91 10.61 10.58
N ASN A 177 -2.80 11.09 11.84
CA ASN A 177 -3.66 10.69 12.96
C ASN A 177 -3.74 9.17 13.12
N ILE A 178 -2.59 8.49 13.05
CA ILE A 178 -2.48 7.07 13.33
C ILE A 178 -2.29 6.91 14.84
N ASP A 179 -3.05 6.00 15.45
CA ASP A 179 -3.10 5.89 16.92
C ASP A 179 -1.82 5.31 17.52
N TYR A 180 -1.20 4.33 16.84
CA TYR A 180 -0.03 3.64 17.35
C TYR A 180 1.04 3.46 16.29
N LEU A 181 2.30 3.68 16.69
CA LEU A 181 3.50 3.36 15.91
C LEU A 181 4.24 2.20 16.57
N ILE A 182 4.49 1.15 15.81
CA ILE A 182 5.33 0.01 16.21
C ILE A 182 6.52 -0.04 15.25
N ALA A 183 7.69 0.28 15.76
CA ALA A 183 8.94 0.29 15.02
C ALA A 183 9.72 -1.00 15.27
N VAL A 184 10.21 -1.64 14.22
CA VAL A 184 10.89 -2.95 14.29
C VAL A 184 12.26 -2.87 13.65
N SER A 185 13.29 -3.36 14.34
CA SER A 185 14.71 -3.36 13.99
C SER A 185 15.47 -2.06 14.35
N GLU A 186 16.80 -2.12 14.39
CA GLU A 186 17.65 -1.06 14.94
C GLU A 186 17.46 0.32 14.29
N LYS A 187 17.48 0.39 12.96
CA LYS A 187 17.34 1.66 12.24
C LYS A 187 15.94 2.26 12.33
N SER A 188 14.94 1.45 12.68
CA SER A 188 13.57 1.91 12.86
C SER A 188 13.36 2.79 14.11
N ARG A 189 14.38 2.92 14.99
CA ARG A 189 14.37 3.88 16.11
C ARG A 189 14.19 5.32 15.66
N ASP A 190 14.58 5.63 14.43
CA ASP A 190 14.41 6.96 13.86
C ASP A 190 12.95 7.25 13.47
N PHE A 191 12.12 6.24 13.18
CA PHE A 191 10.65 6.44 13.11
C PHE A 191 10.11 6.94 14.45
N VAL A 192 10.54 6.30 15.58
CA VAL A 192 10.13 6.68 16.92
C VAL A 192 10.49 8.14 17.20
N ARG A 193 11.74 8.53 16.91
CA ARG A 193 12.20 9.91 17.09
C ARG A 193 11.35 10.89 16.29
N GLY A 194 11.14 10.63 15.00
CA GLY A 194 10.32 11.49 14.13
C GLY A 194 8.88 11.63 14.60
N ALA A 195 8.24 10.55 15.05
CA ALA A 195 6.87 10.58 15.56
C ALA A 195 6.74 11.38 16.86
N VAL A 196 7.65 11.15 17.81
CA VAL A 196 7.67 11.86 19.10
C VAL A 196 7.98 13.35 18.93
N GLU A 197 8.94 13.71 18.09
CA GLU A 197 9.26 15.11 17.77
C GLU A 197 8.11 15.83 17.07
N ALA A 198 7.32 15.12 16.25
CA ALA A 198 6.12 15.66 15.65
C ALA A 198 4.96 15.85 16.65
N GLY A 199 5.00 15.20 17.84
CA GLY A 199 4.01 15.36 18.89
C GLY A 199 3.26 14.10 19.29
N MET A 200 3.61 12.93 18.76
CA MET A 200 2.99 11.66 19.16
C MET A 200 3.33 11.32 20.60
N ALA A 201 2.31 10.93 21.39
CA ALA A 201 2.51 10.57 22.79
C ALA A 201 3.42 9.33 22.91
N ALA A 202 4.37 9.37 23.85
CA ALA A 202 5.33 8.28 24.06
C ALA A 202 4.66 6.93 24.36
N ASP A 203 3.50 6.93 25.02
CA ASP A 203 2.71 5.73 25.33
C ASP A 203 2.07 5.08 24.08
N ASN A 204 2.11 5.75 22.97
CA ASN A 204 1.58 5.26 21.68
C ASN A 204 2.67 4.81 20.71
N VAL A 205 3.95 4.87 21.12
CA VAL A 205 5.09 4.53 20.28
C VAL A 205 5.88 3.40 20.92
N PHE A 206 6.06 2.32 20.18
CA PHE A 206 6.72 1.10 20.66
C PHE A 206 7.86 0.72 19.74
N TYR A 207 8.89 0.13 20.31
CA TYR A 207 10.06 -0.35 19.61
C TYR A 207 10.37 -1.79 19.98
N PHE A 208 10.72 -2.60 18.99
CA PHE A 208 11.14 -4.00 19.14
C PHE A 208 12.36 -4.30 18.26
N ASP A 209 13.22 -5.17 18.74
CA ASP A 209 14.41 -5.58 17.97
C ASP A 209 14.07 -6.60 16.87
N ALA A 210 13.00 -7.40 17.06
CA ALA A 210 12.59 -8.46 16.15
C ALA A 210 11.09 -8.41 15.78
N PRO A 211 10.72 -8.84 14.55
CA PRO A 211 9.33 -8.94 14.12
C PRO A 211 8.46 -9.81 15.02
N GLU A 212 9.00 -10.90 15.56
CA GLU A 212 8.31 -11.86 16.42
C GLU A 212 7.89 -11.22 17.76
N GLU A 213 8.72 -10.34 18.31
CA GLU A 213 8.42 -9.60 19.55
C GLU A 213 7.28 -8.61 19.31
N ALA A 214 7.35 -7.86 18.20
CA ALA A 214 6.29 -6.94 17.80
C ALA A 214 4.96 -7.67 17.56
N ALA A 215 5.00 -8.83 16.90
CA ALA A 215 3.82 -9.65 16.70
C ALA A 215 3.19 -10.14 18.01
N SER A 216 4.01 -10.61 18.94
CA SER A 216 3.56 -11.05 20.28
C SER A 216 2.89 -9.90 21.03
N PHE A 217 3.51 -8.73 21.07
CA PHE A 217 2.94 -7.54 21.69
C PHE A 217 1.59 -7.14 21.06
N LEU A 218 1.50 -7.15 19.71
CA LEU A 218 0.29 -6.80 19.00
C LEU A 218 -0.85 -7.79 19.25
N LYS A 219 -0.56 -9.10 19.35
CA LYS A 219 -1.57 -10.12 19.67
C LYS A 219 -2.33 -9.81 20.97
N ASP A 220 -1.66 -9.28 21.99
CA ASP A 220 -2.29 -8.95 23.26
C ASP A 220 -3.06 -7.63 23.20
N ARG A 221 -2.62 -6.69 22.37
CA ARG A 221 -3.12 -5.31 22.35
C ARG A 221 -4.29 -5.07 21.39
N ILE A 222 -4.26 -5.68 20.19
CA ILE A 222 -5.26 -5.43 19.16
C ILE A 222 -6.65 -5.93 19.53
N ARG A 223 -7.66 -5.22 19.05
CA ARG A 223 -9.08 -5.44 19.30
C ARG A 223 -9.87 -5.54 18.00
N THR A 224 -11.07 -6.08 18.11
CA THR A 224 -12.01 -6.15 16.98
C THR A 224 -12.15 -4.79 16.30
N GLY A 225 -11.99 -4.80 14.99
CA GLY A 225 -12.15 -3.61 14.16
C GLY A 225 -10.87 -2.82 13.90
N ASP A 226 -9.78 -3.10 14.61
CA ASP A 226 -8.50 -2.43 14.40
C ASP A 226 -7.94 -2.70 13.00
N LEU A 227 -7.22 -1.71 12.48
CA LEU A 227 -6.56 -1.75 11.18
C LEU A 227 -5.06 -1.56 11.34
N LEU A 228 -4.28 -2.52 10.83
CA LEU A 228 -2.84 -2.50 10.92
C LEU A 228 -2.23 -2.38 9.51
N LEU A 229 -1.31 -1.45 9.31
CA LEU A 229 -0.41 -1.44 8.16
C LEU A 229 0.91 -2.08 8.59
N VAL A 230 1.32 -3.15 7.91
CA VAL A 230 2.63 -3.78 8.15
C VAL A 230 3.50 -3.57 6.94
N LYS A 231 4.64 -2.87 7.10
CA LYS A 231 5.54 -2.50 6.02
C LYS A 231 7.00 -2.51 6.46
N GLY A 232 7.89 -2.87 5.54
CA GLY A 232 9.34 -2.81 5.73
C GLY A 232 10.10 -3.23 4.48
N SER A 233 11.40 -2.98 4.45
CA SER A 233 12.27 -3.51 3.40
C SER A 233 12.34 -5.03 3.44
N GLN A 234 12.75 -5.64 2.35
CA GLN A 234 12.84 -7.09 2.20
C GLN A 234 13.62 -7.75 3.35
N GLY A 235 14.75 -7.18 3.75
CA GLY A 235 15.58 -7.72 4.83
C GLY A 235 15.00 -7.51 6.24
N ALA A 236 13.95 -6.70 6.41
CA ALA A 236 13.29 -6.52 7.70
C ALA A 236 12.31 -7.65 8.05
N HIS A 237 12.01 -8.53 7.10
CA HIS A 237 11.15 -9.71 7.28
C HIS A 237 9.81 -9.47 7.98
N MET A 238 9.19 -8.33 7.65
CA MET A 238 7.93 -7.92 8.30
C MET A 238 6.74 -8.83 7.98
N GLU A 239 6.83 -9.69 6.95
CA GLU A 239 5.82 -10.73 6.68
C GLU A 239 5.66 -11.72 7.83
N LYS A 240 6.64 -11.84 8.73
CA LYS A 240 6.53 -12.63 9.95
C LYS A 240 5.48 -12.05 10.91
N VAL A 241 5.42 -10.71 11.03
CA VAL A 241 4.36 -10.05 11.79
C VAL A 241 3.00 -10.33 11.18
N VAL A 242 2.88 -10.21 9.85
CA VAL A 242 1.61 -10.48 9.15
C VAL A 242 1.15 -11.91 9.37
N LYS A 243 2.06 -12.89 9.25
CA LYS A 243 1.77 -14.33 9.45
C LYS A 243 1.18 -14.62 10.84
N GLU A 244 1.70 -13.96 11.86
CA GLU A 244 1.26 -14.13 13.24
C GLU A 244 -0.08 -13.43 13.55
N LEU A 245 -0.44 -12.42 12.75
CA LEU A 245 -1.65 -11.63 12.94
C LEU A 245 -2.78 -11.95 11.96
N MET A 246 -2.52 -12.67 10.86
CA MET A 246 -3.56 -13.04 9.90
C MET A 246 -4.49 -14.11 10.48
N ALA A 247 -5.77 -14.08 10.06
CA ALA A 247 -6.78 -15.00 10.57
C ALA A 247 -6.57 -16.45 10.12
N GLU A 248 -5.92 -16.66 8.96
CA GLU A 248 -5.72 -17.98 8.33
C GLU A 248 -4.21 -18.21 8.05
N PRO A 249 -3.38 -18.43 9.09
CA PRO A 249 -1.92 -18.56 8.93
C PRO A 249 -1.50 -19.76 8.06
N GLU A 250 -2.35 -20.77 7.89
CA GLU A 250 -2.15 -21.89 6.98
C GLU A 250 -2.12 -21.48 5.50
N LYS A 251 -2.70 -20.32 5.16
CA LYS A 251 -2.64 -19.73 3.81
C LYS A 251 -1.41 -18.86 3.55
N ALA A 252 -0.49 -18.77 4.51
CA ALA A 252 0.68 -17.89 4.40
C ALA A 252 1.50 -18.14 3.13
N GLU A 253 1.70 -19.40 2.73
CA GLU A 253 2.42 -19.75 1.49
C GLU A 253 1.75 -19.17 0.22
N GLN A 254 0.45 -18.94 0.25
CA GLN A 254 -0.31 -18.42 -0.89
C GLN A 254 -0.42 -16.89 -0.86
N LEU A 255 -0.47 -16.30 0.33
CA LEU A 255 -0.80 -14.89 0.52
C LEU A 255 0.41 -14.00 0.81
N LEU A 256 1.44 -14.53 1.45
CA LEU A 256 2.59 -13.75 1.88
C LEU A 256 3.83 -13.97 1.00
N VAL A 257 4.73 -13.00 1.02
CA VAL A 257 6.06 -13.11 0.41
C VAL A 257 6.98 -13.99 1.25
N ARG A 258 8.08 -14.46 0.69
CA ARG A 258 9.20 -15.14 1.40
C ARG A 258 8.78 -16.33 2.28
N GLN A 259 7.88 -17.17 1.78
CA GLN A 259 7.46 -18.41 2.48
C GLN A 259 8.18 -19.67 1.97
N GLY A 260 9.07 -19.56 0.98
CA GLY A 260 9.88 -20.67 0.49
C GLY A 260 10.99 -21.08 1.46
N LYS A 261 11.50 -22.31 1.32
CA LYS A 261 12.56 -22.87 2.19
C LYS A 261 13.85 -22.06 2.19
N GLU A 262 14.10 -21.30 1.12
CA GLU A 262 15.25 -20.39 0.97
C GLU A 262 15.18 -19.16 1.90
N TRP A 263 14.05 -18.94 2.53
CA TRP A 263 13.81 -17.79 3.44
C TRP A 263 13.63 -18.22 4.91
N LEU A 264 13.58 -19.52 5.17
CA LEU A 264 13.47 -20.11 6.49
C LEU A 264 14.86 -20.49 7.02
#